data_4fa5e7e5c6964698c257c3f433ce138b
#
_entry.id   4fa5e7e5c6964698c257c3f433ce138b
#
_cell.length_a   1.000
_cell.length_b   1.000
_cell.length_c   1.000
_cell.angle_alpha   90.00
_cell.angle_beta   90.00
_cell.angle_gamma   90.00
#
_symmetry.space_group_name_H-M   'P 1'
#
loop_
_entity.id
_entity.type
_entity.pdbx_description
1 polymer ?
#
loop_
_entity_poly.entity_id
_entity_poly.type
_entity_poly.pdbx_seq_one_letter_code
_entity_poly.pdbx_strand_id
1 'polypeptide(L)'
;MNIRRALFLSFALLAGVTGVAQQRLPSYPGVREGQAARQALASSVSLARTSGWWQDNFTFIHPVGNETFAFDARTGQRTALTARPTRPAAGGGGRQPGRGRQFTTLASPDGSARADYKDGNLSLTENGRTTALSQDGDEARGIKYGSASWVYGEELAQNEAFGFSPNSRYVWFYRFDESRVPIYYLTLNQRDPQSTLATERYPKPGQPNPEVELYIFDRQTRQTTRMQVRPGAFDEGVGHYIFRIGWLADGRLYFRRADRRQQVLELCASDPTTGITKVLQRETNPEGWVDGDFPMFPVGNDRLLSITERNGFANWAWVGMDGTVTPLTSHQAEVRRPVHFDDQNQVLFYMALDGKRHGAQLWRVGYNGQGAARLTDPELAHQVMPSPDGQFFVVTSQSDTVPPLVRIIDRNGQVKATVAESNVESISRAGYRRTEALTFTSADGRTELNARLHYPVNFDPSKKYPMILPVYGGPLGAFQTSWNPSFELPDSYCDYGFFVLEVENRGPSGRGVAFKNAMYRHMGRAEIDDMAKGVEMARTKPGVDGNRVGIIGTSYGGYTSIMAILRYPDHFHAAVSNSNVSDWRNYDTTYTERYMDLLERNVEGYDAGRAATYAANLKGALMIYYGTADD
;
A
#
# COMPACT_ATOMS: atom_id res chain seq x y z
N MET A 1 3.03 1.34 -8.43
CA MET A 1 3.79 0.27 -9.08
C MET A 1 3.34 -1.06 -8.48
N ASN A 2 3.07 -2.03 -9.30
CA ASN A 2 2.19 -3.19 -9.09
C ASN A 2 2.46 -4.13 -7.89
N ILE A 3 1.97 -3.80 -6.72
CA ILE A 3 1.82 -4.73 -5.58
C ILE A 3 0.81 -5.87 -5.92
N ARG A 4 -0.08 -5.66 -6.88
CA ARG A 4 -0.98 -6.71 -7.40
C ARG A 4 -0.27 -7.93 -8.03
N ARG A 5 0.99 -7.82 -8.47
CA ARG A 5 1.73 -8.98 -9.00
C ARG A 5 2.37 -9.86 -7.93
N ALA A 6 2.71 -9.33 -6.78
CA ALA A 6 3.25 -10.13 -5.68
C ALA A 6 2.14 -10.97 -4.99
N LEU A 7 0.93 -10.42 -4.83
CA LEU A 7 -0.22 -11.20 -4.36
C LEU A 7 -0.66 -12.28 -5.38
N PHE A 8 -0.57 -11.99 -6.70
CA PHE A 8 -0.88 -13.01 -7.70
C PHE A 8 0.17 -14.14 -7.75
N LEU A 9 1.44 -13.89 -7.41
CA LEU A 9 2.43 -14.97 -7.29
C LEU A 9 2.22 -15.81 -6.02
N SER A 10 1.82 -15.24 -4.91
CA SER A 10 1.45 -15.99 -3.70
C SER A 10 0.16 -16.81 -3.92
N PHE A 11 -0.82 -16.27 -4.64
CA PHE A 11 -2.01 -17.01 -5.05
C PHE A 11 -1.73 -18.03 -6.18
N ALA A 12 -0.80 -17.76 -7.09
CA ALA A 12 -0.41 -18.72 -8.14
C ALA A 12 0.42 -19.89 -7.55
N LEU A 13 1.20 -19.68 -6.48
CA LEU A 13 1.83 -20.78 -5.75
C LEU A 13 0.81 -21.58 -4.92
N LEU A 14 -0.23 -20.96 -4.36
CA LEU A 14 -1.37 -21.68 -3.79
C LEU A 14 -2.17 -22.41 -4.87
N ALA A 15 -2.37 -21.86 -6.07
CA ALA A 15 -3.02 -22.56 -7.18
C ALA A 15 -2.19 -23.74 -7.68
N GLY A 16 -0.86 -23.67 -7.64
CA GLY A 16 0.02 -24.81 -7.97
C GLY A 16 0.00 -25.91 -6.91
N VAL A 17 -0.11 -25.54 -5.63
CA VAL A 17 -0.25 -26.49 -4.51
C VAL A 17 -1.67 -27.01 -4.37
N THR A 18 -2.69 -26.21 -4.71
CA THR A 18 -4.09 -26.66 -4.74
C THR A 18 -4.34 -27.69 -5.83
N GLY A 19 -3.66 -27.63 -7.00
CA GLY A 19 -3.77 -28.63 -8.04
C GLY A 19 -3.32 -30.04 -7.58
N VAL A 20 -2.30 -30.13 -6.75
CA VAL A 20 -1.81 -31.40 -6.18
C VAL A 20 -2.60 -31.80 -4.92
N ALA A 21 -3.03 -30.84 -4.12
CA ALA A 21 -3.88 -31.10 -2.94
C ALA A 21 -5.30 -31.47 -3.33
N GLN A 22 -5.88 -30.84 -4.37
CA GLN A 22 -7.22 -31.19 -4.89
C GLN A 22 -7.30 -32.60 -5.43
N GLN A 23 -6.22 -33.20 -5.93
CA GLN A 23 -6.18 -34.59 -6.33
C GLN A 23 -6.14 -35.58 -5.13
N ARG A 24 -5.83 -35.11 -3.92
CA ARG A 24 -5.71 -35.94 -2.70
C ARG A 24 -6.79 -35.71 -1.66
N LEU A 25 -7.57 -34.64 -1.79
CA LEU A 25 -8.73 -34.45 -0.90
C LEU A 25 -9.86 -35.36 -1.34
N PRO A 26 -10.51 -36.12 -0.41
CA PRO A 26 -11.74 -36.77 -0.72
C PRO A 26 -12.70 -35.73 -1.29
N SER A 27 -13.43 -36.09 -2.34
CA SER A 27 -14.40 -35.21 -2.97
C SER A 27 -15.42 -34.77 -1.93
N TYR A 28 -15.26 -33.57 -1.38
CA TYR A 28 -16.30 -32.96 -0.57
C TYR A 28 -17.56 -32.89 -1.43
N PRO A 29 -18.73 -33.29 -0.91
CA PRO A 29 -19.98 -33.08 -1.60
C PRO A 29 -20.08 -31.58 -1.98
N GLY A 30 -20.22 -31.27 -3.27
CA GLY A 30 -20.33 -29.89 -3.76
C GLY A 30 -19.07 -29.29 -4.41
N VAL A 31 -17.88 -29.87 -4.23
CA VAL A 31 -16.66 -29.32 -4.86
C VAL A 31 -16.73 -29.35 -6.40
N ARG A 32 -17.24 -30.43 -6.98
CA ARG A 32 -17.40 -30.54 -8.46
C ARG A 32 -18.42 -29.53 -8.99
N GLU A 33 -19.55 -29.42 -8.29
CA GLU A 33 -20.63 -28.48 -8.62
C GLU A 33 -20.13 -27.04 -8.50
N GLY A 34 -19.37 -26.70 -7.44
CA GLY A 34 -18.75 -25.41 -7.25
C GLY A 34 -17.75 -25.08 -8.36
N GLN A 35 -16.89 -26.01 -8.72
CA GLN A 35 -15.94 -25.84 -9.84
C GLN A 35 -16.66 -25.64 -11.18
N ALA A 36 -17.72 -26.40 -11.46
CA ALA A 36 -18.51 -26.24 -12.66
C ALA A 36 -19.22 -24.86 -12.70
N ALA A 37 -19.77 -24.43 -11.56
CA ALA A 37 -20.37 -23.11 -11.43
C ALA A 37 -19.33 -21.98 -11.63
N ARG A 38 -18.13 -22.10 -11.07
CA ARG A 38 -17.02 -21.14 -11.27
C ARG A 38 -16.60 -21.07 -12.73
N GLN A 39 -16.49 -22.19 -13.41
CA GLN A 39 -16.18 -22.23 -14.83
C GLN A 39 -17.29 -21.58 -15.67
N ALA A 40 -18.55 -21.84 -15.37
CA ALA A 40 -19.69 -21.21 -16.01
C ALA A 40 -19.69 -19.69 -15.79
N LEU A 41 -19.40 -19.24 -14.56
CA LEU A 41 -19.26 -17.81 -14.22
C LEU A 41 -18.14 -17.17 -15.05
N ALA A 42 -16.95 -17.76 -15.05
CA ALA A 42 -15.78 -17.23 -15.75
C ALA A 42 -15.98 -17.14 -17.28
N SER A 43 -16.75 -18.06 -17.86
CA SER A 43 -17.00 -18.09 -19.31
C SER A 43 -18.14 -17.16 -19.77
N SER A 44 -18.98 -16.69 -18.86
CA SER A 44 -20.22 -15.99 -19.19
C SER A 44 -20.32 -14.56 -18.65
N VAL A 45 -19.50 -14.20 -17.65
CA VAL A 45 -19.45 -12.84 -17.10
C VAL A 45 -18.34 -12.04 -17.76
N SER A 46 -18.68 -10.88 -18.26
CA SER A 46 -17.73 -9.91 -18.81
C SER A 46 -17.79 -8.62 -18.02
N LEU A 47 -16.71 -8.28 -17.30
CA LEU A 47 -16.57 -7.01 -16.61
C LEU A 47 -15.84 -6.01 -17.51
N ALA A 48 -16.42 -4.82 -17.65
CA ALA A 48 -15.78 -3.73 -18.36
C ALA A 48 -14.44 -3.35 -17.69
N ARG A 49 -13.41 -3.18 -18.50
CA ARG A 49 -12.06 -2.85 -18.03
C ARG A 49 -11.48 -1.71 -18.86
N THR A 50 -10.74 -0.83 -18.22
CA THR A 50 -9.93 0.19 -18.89
C THR A 50 -8.62 -0.45 -19.38
N SER A 51 -8.70 -1.18 -20.49
CA SER A 51 -7.53 -1.87 -21.09
C SER A 51 -6.85 -1.04 -22.19
N GLY A 52 -7.29 0.21 -22.40
CA GLY A 52 -6.84 1.09 -23.47
C GLY A 52 -5.71 2.05 -23.07
N TRP A 53 -5.43 2.96 -24.01
CA TRP A 53 -4.48 4.06 -23.85
C TRP A 53 -4.87 5.25 -24.73
N TRP A 54 -4.45 6.44 -24.35
CA TRP A 54 -4.54 7.62 -25.20
C TRP A 54 -3.44 7.57 -26.25
N GLN A 55 -3.83 7.66 -27.53
CA GLN A 55 -2.90 7.75 -28.67
C GLN A 55 -2.39 9.18 -28.83
N ASP A 56 -3.27 10.13 -28.58
CA ASP A 56 -3.05 11.57 -28.56
C ASP A 56 -4.02 12.24 -27.56
N ASN A 57 -4.20 13.56 -27.62
CA ASN A 57 -5.08 14.31 -26.71
C ASN A 57 -6.56 13.97 -26.86
N PHE A 58 -6.98 13.38 -27.97
CA PHE A 58 -8.40 13.22 -28.34
C PHE A 58 -8.77 11.77 -28.64
N THR A 59 -7.82 10.94 -29.00
CA THR A 59 -8.05 9.58 -29.48
C THR A 59 -7.70 8.55 -28.41
N PHE A 60 -8.74 7.89 -27.89
CA PHE A 60 -8.55 6.77 -26.96
C PHE A 60 -8.66 5.44 -27.70
N ILE A 61 -7.64 4.60 -27.59
CA ILE A 61 -7.60 3.27 -28.19
C ILE A 61 -8.04 2.22 -27.16
N HIS A 62 -9.04 1.43 -27.53
CA HIS A 62 -9.59 0.39 -26.68
C HIS A 62 -9.60 -0.98 -27.39
N PRO A 63 -8.72 -1.91 -27.01
CA PRO A 63 -8.74 -3.28 -27.52
C PRO A 63 -9.79 -4.12 -26.78
N VAL A 64 -10.58 -4.90 -27.54
CA VAL A 64 -11.59 -5.84 -27.03
C VAL A 64 -11.43 -7.18 -27.77
N GLY A 65 -10.84 -8.17 -27.12
CA GLY A 65 -10.50 -9.45 -27.78
C GLY A 65 -9.55 -9.23 -28.96
N ASN A 66 -9.97 -9.65 -30.14
CA ASN A 66 -9.20 -9.46 -31.39
C ASN A 66 -9.51 -8.15 -32.12
N GLU A 67 -10.49 -7.40 -31.67
CA GLU A 67 -10.88 -6.12 -32.26
C GLU A 67 -10.20 -4.96 -31.51
N THR A 68 -10.04 -3.84 -32.20
CA THR A 68 -9.55 -2.59 -31.60
C THR A 68 -10.38 -1.43 -32.10
N PHE A 69 -10.76 -0.57 -31.18
CA PHE A 69 -11.59 0.60 -31.47
C PHE A 69 -10.85 1.89 -31.09
N ALA A 70 -11.04 2.91 -31.90
CA ALA A 70 -10.66 4.29 -31.57
C ALA A 70 -11.91 5.08 -31.19
N PHE A 71 -11.83 5.87 -30.12
CA PHE A 71 -12.86 6.79 -29.70
C PHE A 71 -12.34 8.24 -29.82
N ASP A 72 -13.01 9.07 -30.61
CA ASP A 72 -12.75 10.52 -30.62
C ASP A 72 -13.49 11.15 -29.44
N ALA A 73 -12.75 11.62 -28.43
CA ALA A 73 -13.31 12.18 -27.22
C ALA A 73 -14.08 13.49 -27.41
N ARG A 74 -13.85 14.23 -28.51
CA ARG A 74 -14.55 15.48 -28.83
C ARG A 74 -15.96 15.22 -29.35
N THR A 75 -16.09 14.20 -30.19
CA THR A 75 -17.33 13.88 -30.91
C THR A 75 -18.09 12.70 -30.31
N GLY A 76 -17.42 11.86 -29.53
CA GLY A 76 -17.91 10.58 -29.01
C GLY A 76 -17.93 9.47 -30.07
N GLN A 77 -17.40 9.71 -31.27
CA GLN A 77 -17.43 8.74 -32.37
C GLN A 77 -16.51 7.55 -32.07
N ARG A 78 -17.04 6.35 -32.29
CA ARG A 78 -16.32 5.07 -32.24
C ARG A 78 -16.01 4.58 -33.66
N THR A 79 -14.77 4.22 -33.91
CA THR A 79 -14.31 3.66 -35.19
C THR A 79 -13.58 2.35 -34.96
N ALA A 80 -13.94 1.29 -35.68
CA ALA A 80 -13.19 0.03 -35.69
C ALA A 80 -11.88 0.22 -36.47
N LEU A 81 -10.77 -0.27 -35.91
CA LEU A 81 -9.45 -0.21 -36.55
C LEU A 81 -9.11 -1.55 -37.19
N THR A 82 -8.58 -1.49 -38.40
CA THR A 82 -8.09 -2.69 -39.14
C THR A 82 -6.77 -3.24 -38.59
N ALA A 83 -6.00 -2.39 -37.93
CA ALA A 83 -4.75 -2.76 -37.27
C ALA A 83 -4.69 -2.12 -35.88
N ARG A 84 -4.10 -2.82 -34.91
CA ARG A 84 -3.91 -2.31 -33.54
C ARG A 84 -2.72 -1.34 -33.54
N PRO A 85 -2.91 -0.06 -33.18
CA PRO A 85 -1.82 0.88 -33.05
C PRO A 85 -0.82 0.43 -31.97
N THR A 86 0.43 0.81 -32.13
CA THR A 86 1.46 0.56 -31.13
C THR A 86 1.16 1.36 -29.87
N ARG A 87 1.11 0.69 -28.74
CA ARG A 87 0.97 1.35 -27.44
C ARG A 87 2.25 2.16 -27.17
N PRO A 88 2.15 3.43 -26.74
CA PRO A 88 3.30 4.18 -26.27
C PRO A 88 4.06 3.37 -25.21
N ALA A 89 5.39 3.34 -25.32
CA ALA A 89 6.22 2.60 -24.38
C ALA A 89 5.97 3.12 -22.97
N ALA A 90 5.51 2.26 -22.07
CA ALA A 90 5.57 2.56 -20.63
C ALA A 90 7.05 2.65 -20.27
N GLY A 91 7.45 3.70 -19.56
CA GLY A 91 8.82 3.86 -19.08
C GLY A 91 9.29 2.54 -18.43
N GLY A 92 10.41 2.01 -18.88
CA GLY A 92 10.90 0.69 -18.50
C GLY A 92 11.14 0.63 -17.00
N GLY A 93 10.32 -0.14 -16.29
CA GLY A 93 10.60 -0.51 -14.91
C GLY A 93 11.79 -1.45 -14.87
N GLY A 94 12.96 -0.98 -14.43
CA GLY A 94 14.11 -1.82 -14.14
C GLY A 94 13.77 -2.91 -13.12
N ARG A 95 14.60 -3.94 -13.04
CA ARG A 95 14.45 -5.01 -12.04
C ARG A 95 14.56 -4.39 -10.65
N GLN A 96 13.54 -4.55 -9.84
CA GLN A 96 13.56 -4.09 -8.45
C GLN A 96 14.44 -5.02 -7.60
N PRO A 97 15.12 -4.49 -6.58
CA PRO A 97 15.83 -5.32 -5.61
C PRO A 97 14.85 -6.21 -4.84
N GLY A 98 15.35 -7.25 -4.19
CA GLY A 98 14.54 -8.10 -3.30
C GLY A 98 13.98 -7.31 -2.11
N ARG A 99 13.02 -7.90 -1.39
CA ARG A 99 12.40 -7.34 -0.19
C ARG A 99 13.48 -6.91 0.82
N GLY A 100 13.34 -5.72 1.40
CA GLY A 100 14.29 -5.15 2.36
C GLY A 100 15.67 -4.78 1.79
N ARG A 101 15.90 -4.95 0.47
CA ARG A 101 17.21 -4.74 -0.17
C ARG A 101 17.23 -3.49 -1.05
N GLN A 102 18.43 -2.98 -1.32
CA GLN A 102 18.67 -1.82 -2.15
C GLN A 102 19.44 -2.19 -3.43
N PHE A 103 19.51 -1.25 -4.37
CA PHE A 103 20.38 -1.37 -5.53
C PHE A 103 21.85 -1.29 -5.08
N THR A 104 22.69 -2.17 -5.64
CA THR A 104 24.14 -2.18 -5.37
C THR A 104 24.94 -1.49 -6.47
N THR A 105 24.31 -1.13 -7.59
CA THR A 105 24.94 -0.46 -8.73
C THR A 105 23.94 0.51 -9.35
N LEU A 106 24.36 1.75 -9.59
CA LEU A 106 23.58 2.76 -10.31
C LEU A 106 24.48 3.54 -11.27
N ALA A 107 23.97 3.81 -12.49
CA ALA A 107 24.62 4.69 -13.46
C ALA A 107 24.13 6.14 -13.29
N SER A 108 24.99 7.10 -13.62
CA SER A 108 24.60 8.51 -13.72
C SER A 108 23.58 8.71 -14.85
N PRO A 109 22.67 9.71 -14.74
CA PRO A 109 21.69 10.01 -15.79
C PRO A 109 22.28 10.23 -17.19
N ASP A 110 23.47 10.83 -17.26
CA ASP A 110 24.20 11.05 -18.52
C ASP A 110 25.03 9.84 -19.00
N GLY A 111 25.03 8.74 -18.24
CA GLY A 111 25.80 7.53 -18.54
C GLY A 111 27.32 7.67 -18.39
N SER A 112 27.84 8.81 -17.94
CA SER A 112 29.27 9.09 -17.84
C SER A 112 29.96 8.45 -16.64
N ALA A 113 29.20 8.03 -15.63
CA ALA A 113 29.71 7.44 -14.40
C ALA A 113 28.81 6.33 -13.86
N ARG A 114 29.39 5.48 -13.00
CA ARG A 114 28.70 4.42 -12.28
C ARG A 114 29.18 4.36 -10.85
N ALA A 115 28.25 4.28 -9.90
CA ALA A 115 28.53 4.05 -8.50
C ALA A 115 28.24 2.59 -8.16
N ASP A 116 29.14 1.94 -7.40
CA ASP A 116 29.08 0.54 -7.01
C ASP A 116 29.30 0.40 -5.51
N TYR A 117 28.37 -0.29 -4.83
CA TYR A 117 28.52 -0.72 -3.44
C TYR A 117 29.15 -2.11 -3.39
N LYS A 118 30.18 -2.25 -2.55
CA LYS A 118 30.83 -3.53 -2.30
C LYS A 118 31.49 -3.54 -0.91
N ASP A 119 31.29 -4.63 -0.15
CA ASP A 119 31.95 -4.91 1.12
C ASP A 119 31.92 -3.73 2.12
N GLY A 120 30.75 -3.09 2.25
CA GLY A 120 30.54 -1.95 3.15
C GLY A 120 30.92 -0.58 2.55
N ASN A 121 31.54 -0.53 1.37
CA ASN A 121 32.07 0.70 0.80
C ASN A 121 31.45 1.06 -0.56
N LEU A 122 31.39 2.36 -0.83
CA LEU A 122 30.93 2.93 -2.10
C LEU A 122 32.10 3.43 -2.93
N SER A 123 32.09 3.13 -4.21
CA SER A 123 33.05 3.62 -5.19
C SER A 123 32.35 4.23 -6.40
N LEU A 124 33.05 5.13 -7.08
CA LEU A 124 32.61 5.81 -8.31
C LEU A 124 33.58 5.52 -9.43
N THR A 125 33.10 4.96 -10.54
CA THR A 125 33.88 4.74 -11.77
C THR A 125 33.43 5.73 -12.84
N GLU A 126 34.39 6.52 -13.33
CA GLU A 126 34.21 7.48 -14.41
C GLU A 126 35.49 7.60 -15.25
N ASN A 127 35.36 7.74 -16.58
CA ASN A 127 36.49 7.81 -17.51
C ASN A 127 37.50 6.67 -17.31
N GLY A 128 37.02 5.45 -17.02
CA GLY A 128 37.89 4.28 -16.76
C GLY A 128 38.65 4.28 -15.42
N ARG A 129 38.45 5.31 -14.58
CA ARG A 129 39.07 5.41 -13.25
C ARG A 129 38.07 5.20 -12.14
N THR A 130 38.39 4.34 -11.20
CA THR A 130 37.61 4.12 -9.98
C THR A 130 38.16 4.95 -8.82
N THR A 131 37.27 5.69 -8.15
CA THR A 131 37.56 6.48 -6.94
C THR A 131 36.75 5.89 -5.78
N ALA A 132 37.38 5.63 -4.65
CA ALA A 132 36.68 5.29 -3.43
C ALA A 132 35.98 6.54 -2.85
N LEU A 133 34.68 6.44 -2.59
CA LEU A 133 33.89 7.47 -1.89
C LEU A 133 33.90 7.23 -0.37
N SER A 134 34.15 6.00 0.05
CA SER A 134 34.39 5.61 1.45
C SER A 134 35.46 4.53 1.51
N GLN A 135 36.08 4.31 2.70
CA GLN A 135 37.18 3.35 2.90
C GLN A 135 37.12 2.61 4.25
N ASP A 136 36.29 3.08 5.17
CA ASP A 136 36.16 2.53 6.54
C ASP A 136 34.88 1.71 6.74
N GLY A 137 34.17 1.41 5.65
CA GLY A 137 33.03 0.50 5.63
C GLY A 137 33.49 -0.93 5.95
N ASP A 138 32.69 -1.62 6.78
CA ASP A 138 32.93 -2.97 7.24
C ASP A 138 31.58 -3.62 7.59
N GLU A 139 31.08 -4.48 6.72
CA GLU A 139 29.79 -5.15 6.92
C GLU A 139 29.75 -6.02 8.17
N ALA A 140 30.87 -6.66 8.53
CA ALA A 140 30.95 -7.49 9.73
C ALA A 140 30.76 -6.65 11.00
N ARG A 141 31.30 -5.43 11.00
CA ARG A 141 31.12 -4.46 12.10
C ARG A 141 29.81 -3.70 12.00
N GLY A 142 29.07 -3.80 10.87
CA GLY A 142 27.84 -3.08 10.63
C GLY A 142 28.03 -1.63 10.19
N ILE A 143 29.17 -1.28 9.59
CA ILE A 143 29.43 0.05 9.01
C ILE A 143 29.29 -0.04 7.49
N LYS A 144 28.31 0.66 6.93
CA LYS A 144 27.99 0.57 5.49
C LYS A 144 27.86 1.96 4.86
N TYR A 145 28.47 2.17 3.70
CA TYR A 145 28.32 3.35 2.86
C TYR A 145 27.67 2.97 1.54
N GLY A 146 26.47 3.46 1.27
CA GLY A 146 25.71 3.11 0.07
C GLY A 146 24.89 1.83 0.17
N SER A 147 24.62 1.36 1.40
CA SER A 147 23.63 0.34 1.68
C SER A 147 22.88 0.71 2.95
N ALA A 148 21.57 0.65 2.95
CA ALA A 148 20.74 0.95 4.11
C ALA A 148 20.56 -0.29 5.00
N SER A 149 20.09 -0.08 6.23
CA SER A 149 19.56 -1.13 7.09
C SER A 149 18.37 -1.84 6.44
N TRP A 150 18.17 -3.11 6.76
CA TRP A 150 17.05 -3.91 6.28
C TRP A 150 15.69 -3.24 6.56
N VAL A 151 15.48 -2.71 7.77
CA VAL A 151 14.24 -2.02 8.14
C VAL A 151 13.92 -0.78 7.27
N TYR A 152 14.93 -0.15 6.66
CA TYR A 152 14.71 0.96 5.73
C TYR A 152 14.13 0.48 4.40
N GLY A 153 14.63 -0.63 3.88
CA GLY A 153 14.09 -1.23 2.66
C GLY A 153 12.69 -1.78 2.86
N GLU A 154 12.43 -2.40 4.00
CA GLU A 154 11.16 -3.04 4.31
C GLU A 154 10.09 -2.02 4.73
N GLU A 155 10.36 -1.19 5.72
CA GLU A 155 9.33 -0.38 6.38
C GLU A 155 9.25 1.07 5.87
N LEU A 156 10.30 1.57 5.22
CA LEU A 156 10.36 2.93 4.67
C LEU A 156 10.39 2.94 3.14
N ALA A 157 10.34 1.75 2.50
CA ALA A 157 10.42 1.53 1.05
C ALA A 157 11.64 2.24 0.42
N GLN A 158 12.79 2.21 1.12
CA GLN A 158 14.04 2.82 0.68
C GLN A 158 14.82 1.83 -0.18
N ASN A 159 14.61 1.85 -1.51
CA ASN A 159 15.24 0.94 -2.47
C ASN A 159 16.61 1.41 -2.95
N GLU A 160 16.96 2.66 -2.68
CA GLU A 160 18.23 3.28 -3.05
C GLU A 160 18.92 3.80 -1.78
N ALA A 161 20.18 3.49 -1.61
CA ALA A 161 21.02 4.01 -0.51
C ALA A 161 22.13 4.93 -1.01
N PHE A 162 22.17 5.16 -2.32
CA PHE A 162 22.95 6.18 -3.02
C PHE A 162 22.28 6.51 -4.36
N GLY A 163 22.67 7.63 -4.96
CA GLY A 163 22.13 8.04 -6.26
C GLY A 163 22.78 9.31 -6.78
N PHE A 164 22.44 9.66 -8.00
CA PHE A 164 22.98 10.83 -8.68
C PHE A 164 21.98 11.99 -8.70
N SER A 165 22.51 13.20 -8.81
CA SER A 165 21.69 14.37 -9.19
C SER A 165 21.26 14.27 -10.67
N PRO A 166 20.12 14.90 -11.05
CA PRO A 166 19.64 14.88 -12.45
C PRO A 166 20.68 15.39 -13.46
N ASN A 167 21.52 16.34 -13.06
CA ASN A 167 22.62 16.87 -13.87
C ASN A 167 23.93 16.06 -13.76
N SER A 168 23.89 14.91 -13.11
CA SER A 168 25.02 13.98 -12.92
C SER A 168 26.23 14.56 -12.17
N ARG A 169 26.12 15.78 -11.57
CA ARG A 169 27.22 16.41 -10.85
C ARG A 169 27.47 15.79 -9.49
N TYR A 170 26.40 15.52 -8.74
CA TYR A 170 26.49 15.09 -7.34
C TYR A 170 26.15 13.60 -7.23
N VAL A 171 26.82 12.93 -6.26
CA VAL A 171 26.48 11.57 -5.79
C VAL A 171 26.10 11.69 -4.32
N TRP A 172 24.84 11.45 -3.97
CA TRP A 172 24.43 11.33 -2.58
C TRP A 172 24.56 9.89 -2.13
N PHE A 173 24.85 9.63 -0.84
CA PHE A 173 24.89 8.30 -0.25
C PHE A 173 24.72 8.35 1.25
N TYR A 174 24.12 7.27 1.78
CA TYR A 174 24.04 7.04 3.21
C TYR A 174 25.34 6.45 3.75
N ARG A 175 25.61 6.79 5.04
CA ARG A 175 26.38 5.96 5.96
C ARG A 175 25.45 5.40 7.03
N PHE A 176 25.44 4.10 7.21
CA PHE A 176 24.76 3.41 8.30
C PHE A 176 25.78 2.85 9.28
N ASP A 177 25.52 3.07 10.58
CA ASP A 177 26.21 2.44 11.69
C ASP A 177 25.21 1.53 12.42
N GLU A 178 25.31 0.24 12.18
CA GLU A 178 24.51 -0.81 12.79
C GLU A 178 25.30 -1.60 13.84
N SER A 179 26.47 -1.10 14.27
CA SER A 179 27.37 -1.82 15.18
C SER A 179 26.71 -2.21 16.51
N ARG A 180 25.70 -1.42 16.94
CA ARG A 180 24.93 -1.64 18.16
C ARG A 180 23.63 -2.42 17.93
N VAL A 181 23.22 -2.64 16.66
CA VAL A 181 21.99 -3.37 16.33
C VAL A 181 22.22 -4.86 16.52
N PRO A 182 21.35 -5.56 17.27
CA PRO A 182 21.46 -7.01 17.46
C PRO A 182 21.35 -7.80 16.16
N ILE A 183 22.04 -8.93 16.10
CA ILE A 183 22.01 -9.83 14.95
C ILE A 183 20.87 -10.83 15.12
N TYR A 184 20.05 -10.96 14.07
CA TYR A 184 19.06 -12.01 13.91
C TYR A 184 19.62 -13.13 13.01
N TYR A 185 19.29 -14.37 13.35
CA TYR A 185 19.83 -15.56 12.70
C TYR A 185 18.71 -16.31 11.98
N LEU A 186 18.90 -16.60 10.70
CA LEU A 186 18.00 -17.38 9.86
C LEU A 186 18.69 -18.65 9.39
N THR A 187 18.07 -19.79 9.62
CA THR A 187 18.55 -21.06 9.08
C THR A 187 17.91 -21.28 7.71
N LEU A 188 18.72 -21.23 6.65
CA LEU A 188 18.31 -21.46 5.28
C LEU A 188 18.58 -22.90 4.84
N ASN A 189 17.96 -23.33 3.73
CA ASN A 189 18.20 -24.62 3.09
C ASN A 189 17.96 -25.82 4.03
N GLN A 190 16.96 -25.74 4.89
CA GLN A 190 16.65 -26.77 5.89
C GLN A 190 16.24 -28.12 5.28
N ARG A 191 15.97 -28.20 3.97
CA ARG A 191 15.70 -29.43 3.24
C ARG A 191 16.94 -30.11 2.68
N ASP A 192 18.06 -29.41 2.65
CA ASP A 192 19.32 -29.95 2.19
C ASP A 192 20.04 -30.73 3.32
N PRO A 193 20.91 -31.67 2.99
CA PRO A 193 21.73 -32.37 4.00
C PRO A 193 22.52 -31.44 4.90
N GLN A 194 22.91 -30.26 4.40
CA GLN A 194 23.61 -29.21 5.14
C GLN A 194 22.83 -27.89 5.02
N SER A 195 22.29 -27.40 6.12
CA SER A 195 21.70 -26.07 6.21
C SER A 195 22.78 -24.99 6.23
N THR A 196 22.39 -23.74 5.90
CA THR A 196 23.25 -22.56 5.97
C THR A 196 22.67 -21.54 6.93
N LEU A 197 23.54 -20.74 7.57
CA LEU A 197 23.14 -19.67 8.46
C LEU A 197 23.22 -18.32 7.71
N ALA A 198 22.12 -17.60 7.61
CA ALA A 198 22.11 -16.20 7.23
C ALA A 198 21.97 -15.33 8.49
N THR A 199 22.54 -14.14 8.44
CA THR A 199 22.46 -13.16 9.52
C THR A 199 21.97 -11.83 9.00
N GLU A 200 21.16 -11.15 9.79
CA GLU A 200 20.68 -9.79 9.50
C GLU A 200 20.73 -8.97 10.79
N ARG A 201 21.09 -7.69 10.70
CA ARG A 201 20.96 -6.77 11.82
C ARG A 201 19.53 -6.29 11.90
N TYR A 202 18.83 -6.74 12.94
CA TYR A 202 17.38 -6.60 13.06
C TYR A 202 17.02 -6.07 14.45
N PRO A 203 16.71 -4.76 14.56
CA PRO A 203 16.37 -4.17 15.85
C PRO A 203 14.91 -4.48 16.22
N LYS A 204 14.70 -4.99 17.43
CA LYS A 204 13.37 -5.23 18.02
C LYS A 204 13.00 -4.08 18.98
N PRO A 205 11.70 -3.88 19.31
CA PRO A 205 11.26 -2.81 20.21
C PRO A 205 12.09 -2.69 21.47
N GLY A 206 12.51 -1.46 21.79
CA GLY A 206 13.40 -1.16 22.89
C GLY A 206 14.90 -1.38 22.63
N GLN A 207 15.29 -1.96 21.49
CA GLN A 207 16.69 -2.14 21.12
C GLN A 207 17.24 -0.94 20.33
N PRO A 208 18.57 -0.77 20.25
CA PRO A 208 19.18 0.27 19.43
C PRO A 208 18.82 0.14 17.96
N ASN A 209 18.46 1.26 17.33
CA ASN A 209 18.30 1.39 15.90
C ASN A 209 19.62 1.74 15.20
N PRO A 210 19.70 1.52 13.87
CA PRO A 210 20.80 2.01 13.06
C PRO A 210 20.95 3.52 13.13
N GLU A 211 22.17 4.01 13.33
CA GLU A 211 22.47 5.43 13.15
C GLU A 211 22.72 5.73 11.68
N VAL A 212 22.01 6.72 11.13
CA VAL A 212 22.08 7.09 9.71
C VAL A 212 22.66 8.48 9.53
N GLU A 213 23.55 8.62 8.56
CA GLU A 213 24.10 9.87 8.07
C GLU A 213 23.95 9.98 6.56
N LEU A 214 23.94 11.19 6.04
CA LEU A 214 23.79 11.47 4.62
C LEU A 214 24.94 12.35 4.13
N TYR A 215 25.55 11.95 3.01
CA TYR A 215 26.69 12.60 2.39
C TYR A 215 26.40 12.93 0.93
N ILE A 216 27.07 13.96 0.42
CA ILE A 216 27.09 14.29 -1.01
C ILE A 216 28.55 14.43 -1.45
N PHE A 217 28.90 13.73 -2.51
CA PHE A 217 30.17 13.89 -3.23
C PHE A 217 29.94 14.74 -4.47
N ASP A 218 30.70 15.83 -4.62
CA ASP A 218 30.72 16.67 -5.82
C ASP A 218 31.79 16.17 -6.78
N ARG A 219 31.36 15.65 -7.94
CA ARG A 219 32.26 15.11 -9.00
C ARG A 219 33.17 16.17 -9.61
N GLN A 220 32.79 17.44 -9.58
CA GLN A 220 33.59 18.54 -10.11
C GLN A 220 34.70 18.97 -9.15
N THR A 221 34.38 19.21 -7.88
CA THR A 221 35.34 19.65 -6.87
C THR A 221 36.07 18.51 -6.18
N ARG A 222 35.55 17.26 -6.31
CA ARG A 222 36.07 16.06 -5.65
C ARG A 222 35.96 16.10 -4.11
N GLN A 223 35.06 16.92 -3.59
CA GLN A 223 34.82 17.06 -2.16
C GLN A 223 33.56 16.35 -1.72
N THR A 224 33.60 15.80 -0.49
CA THR A 224 32.43 15.21 0.16
C THR A 224 31.92 16.13 1.26
N THR A 225 30.62 16.44 1.25
CA THR A 225 29.94 17.25 2.25
C THR A 225 28.96 16.38 3.04
N ARG A 226 29.03 16.46 4.37
CA ARG A 226 28.04 15.83 5.25
C ARG A 226 26.82 16.74 5.40
N MET A 227 25.63 16.18 5.20
CA MET A 227 24.37 16.90 5.35
C MET A 227 23.98 17.01 6.83
N GLN A 228 23.41 18.16 7.23
CA GLN A 228 22.87 18.37 8.57
C GLN A 228 21.47 17.74 8.69
N VAL A 229 21.43 16.41 8.77
CA VAL A 229 20.18 15.65 8.75
C VAL A 229 19.38 15.74 10.05
N ARG A 230 19.99 16.15 11.15
CA ARG A 230 19.33 16.30 12.46
C ARG A 230 19.82 17.55 13.20
N PRO A 231 19.01 18.08 14.15
CA PRO A 231 19.38 19.28 14.91
C PRO A 231 20.53 19.09 15.89
N GLY A 232 20.77 17.87 16.34
CA GLY A 232 21.76 17.53 17.37
C GLY A 232 22.38 16.15 17.17
N ALA A 233 22.74 15.50 18.27
CA ALA A 233 23.20 14.12 18.28
C ALA A 233 22.10 13.15 17.86
N PHE A 234 22.48 11.91 17.54
CA PHE A 234 21.52 10.83 17.28
C PHE A 234 20.82 10.44 18.60
N ASP A 235 19.52 10.62 18.63
CA ASP A 235 18.64 10.28 19.73
C ASP A 235 17.28 9.81 19.19
N GLU A 236 16.25 9.77 20.03
CA GLU A 236 14.87 9.39 19.62
C GLU A 236 14.13 10.53 18.88
N GLY A 237 14.69 11.72 18.83
CA GLY A 237 14.09 12.90 18.23
C GLY A 237 14.10 12.92 16.70
N VAL A 238 13.69 14.05 16.15
CA VAL A 238 13.63 14.24 14.69
C VAL A 238 14.99 14.06 14.04
N GLY A 239 15.04 13.20 13.04
CA GLY A 239 16.29 12.79 12.39
C GLY A 239 16.77 11.41 12.83
N HIS A 240 15.97 10.72 13.64
CA HIS A 240 16.18 9.30 13.94
C HIS A 240 16.10 8.45 12.67
N TYR A 241 15.06 8.68 11.83
CA TYR A 241 14.95 8.11 10.49
C TYR A 241 15.17 9.19 9.44
N ILE A 242 15.93 8.86 8.37
CA ILE A 242 16.20 9.72 7.20
C ILE A 242 15.93 8.89 5.95
N PHE A 243 14.93 9.26 5.15
CA PHE A 243 14.48 8.47 4.02
C PHE A 243 13.87 9.33 2.89
N ARG A 244 13.52 8.71 1.75
CA ARG A 244 12.92 9.39 0.60
C ARG A 244 13.76 10.53 0.06
N ILE A 245 15.00 10.22 -0.33
CA ILE A 245 15.97 11.16 -0.89
C ILE A 245 15.62 11.49 -2.34
N GLY A 246 15.83 12.74 -2.73
CA GLY A 246 15.71 13.17 -4.12
C GLY A 246 16.18 14.59 -4.33
N TRP A 247 15.94 15.14 -5.52
CA TRP A 247 16.42 16.46 -5.91
C TRP A 247 15.27 17.40 -6.23
N LEU A 248 15.37 18.62 -5.76
CA LEU A 248 14.48 19.73 -6.11
C LEU A 248 14.96 20.39 -7.41
N ALA A 249 14.06 21.09 -8.08
CA ALA A 249 14.37 21.78 -9.33
C ALA A 249 15.44 22.90 -9.16
N ASP A 250 15.56 23.45 -7.96
CA ASP A 250 16.57 24.47 -7.60
C ASP A 250 17.96 23.88 -7.28
N GLY A 251 18.13 22.55 -7.41
CA GLY A 251 19.40 21.86 -7.19
C GLY A 251 19.68 21.46 -5.75
N ARG A 252 18.79 21.76 -4.80
CA ARG A 252 18.91 21.24 -3.42
C ARG A 252 18.51 19.77 -3.35
N LEU A 253 19.15 19.03 -2.43
CA LEU A 253 18.73 17.69 -2.08
C LEU A 253 17.55 17.77 -1.10
N TYR A 254 16.46 17.06 -1.37
CA TYR A 254 15.42 16.86 -0.36
C TYR A 254 15.51 15.48 0.27
N PHE A 255 15.05 15.39 1.50
CA PHE A 255 14.83 14.14 2.21
C PHE A 255 13.71 14.31 3.23
N ARG A 256 13.15 13.18 3.68
CA ARG A 256 12.27 13.14 4.84
C ARG A 256 13.04 12.70 6.06
N ARG A 257 12.65 13.26 7.21
CA ARG A 257 13.12 12.78 8.50
C ARG A 257 11.98 12.67 9.50
N ALA A 258 12.07 11.65 10.37
CA ALA A 258 11.10 11.41 11.42
C ALA A 258 11.79 11.18 12.76
N ASP A 259 11.05 11.35 13.86
CA ASP A 259 11.45 10.87 15.18
C ASP A 259 11.26 9.34 15.26
N ARG A 260 11.80 8.71 16.31
CA ARG A 260 11.75 7.24 16.49
C ARG A 260 10.32 6.70 16.50
N ARG A 261 9.38 7.41 17.10
CA ARG A 261 7.95 7.04 17.18
C ARG A 261 7.15 7.38 15.92
N GLN A 262 7.79 8.10 14.97
CA GLN A 262 7.16 8.59 13.74
C GLN A 262 5.92 9.46 13.99
N GLN A 263 5.92 10.18 15.12
CA GLN A 263 4.90 11.17 15.46
C GLN A 263 5.16 12.53 14.83
N VAL A 264 6.38 12.75 14.38
CA VAL A 264 6.82 13.94 13.66
C VAL A 264 7.44 13.53 12.34
N LEU A 265 6.95 14.11 11.24
CA LEU A 265 7.52 13.95 9.91
C LEU A 265 7.90 15.33 9.36
N GLU A 266 9.14 15.49 8.92
CA GLU A 266 9.60 16.68 8.24
C GLU A 266 10.07 16.39 6.82
N LEU A 267 9.68 17.26 5.89
CA LEU A 267 10.29 17.39 4.57
C LEU A 267 11.37 18.46 4.65
N CYS A 268 12.59 18.10 4.32
CA CYS A 268 13.76 18.95 4.39
C CYS A 268 14.38 19.18 3.02
N ALA A 269 15.04 20.32 2.84
CA ALA A 269 15.89 20.63 1.71
C ALA A 269 17.28 21.03 2.19
N SER A 270 18.34 20.44 1.62
CA SER A 270 19.74 20.72 1.96
C SER A 270 20.50 21.27 0.78
N ASP A 271 21.34 22.26 1.03
CA ASP A 271 22.31 22.75 0.07
C ASP A 271 23.44 21.71 -0.09
N PRO A 272 23.68 21.20 -1.32
CA PRO A 272 24.66 20.14 -1.54
C PRO A 272 26.12 20.55 -1.30
N THR A 273 26.41 21.86 -1.24
CA THR A 273 27.77 22.38 -1.06
C THR A 273 28.10 22.68 0.39
N THR A 274 27.13 23.14 1.18
CA THR A 274 27.31 23.51 2.58
C THR A 274 26.78 22.49 3.57
N GLY A 275 25.90 21.60 3.14
CA GLY A 275 25.18 20.65 3.99
C GLY A 275 24.09 21.27 4.87
N ILE A 276 23.88 22.58 4.78
CA ILE A 276 22.86 23.29 5.59
C ILE A 276 21.47 22.86 5.17
N THR A 277 20.66 22.48 6.14
CA THR A 277 19.32 21.94 5.94
C THR A 277 18.25 22.90 6.43
N LYS A 278 17.22 23.11 5.61
CA LYS A 278 16.00 23.84 5.91
C LYS A 278 14.80 22.92 5.93
N VAL A 279 13.92 23.06 6.94
CA VAL A 279 12.62 22.38 6.97
C VAL A 279 11.66 23.13 6.04
N LEU A 280 11.04 22.41 5.11
CA LEU A 280 10.02 22.94 4.20
C LEU A 280 8.60 22.65 4.71
N GLN A 281 8.38 21.46 5.31
CA GLN A 281 7.09 21.08 5.86
C GLN A 281 7.30 20.25 7.13
N ARG A 282 6.42 20.43 8.12
CA ARG A 282 6.38 19.61 9.33
C ARG A 282 4.94 19.19 9.60
N GLU A 283 4.72 17.89 9.74
CA GLU A 283 3.46 17.27 10.16
C GLU A 283 3.66 16.57 11.50
N THR A 284 2.62 16.56 12.33
CA THR A 284 2.68 15.96 13.67
C THR A 284 1.37 15.26 14.02
N ASN A 285 1.48 14.11 14.69
CA ASN A 285 0.35 13.40 15.28
C ASN A 285 0.75 12.81 16.64
N PRO A 286 0.65 13.56 17.74
CA PRO A 286 1.08 13.10 19.05
C PRO A 286 0.21 11.97 19.65
N GLU A 287 -0.98 11.77 19.10
CA GLU A 287 -1.92 10.71 19.52
C GLU A 287 -1.88 9.47 18.61
N GLY A 288 -0.92 9.40 17.71
CA GLY A 288 -0.77 8.33 16.75
C GLY A 288 0.56 8.43 16.01
N TRP A 289 0.52 8.35 14.70
CA TRP A 289 1.69 8.47 13.81
C TRP A 289 1.38 9.30 12.58
N VAL A 290 2.41 9.80 11.93
CA VAL A 290 2.32 10.43 10.61
C VAL A 290 2.80 9.43 9.56
N ASP A 291 2.02 9.23 8.49
CA ASP A 291 2.39 8.31 7.42
C ASP A 291 3.61 8.85 6.65
N GLY A 292 4.71 8.08 6.63
CA GLY A 292 5.98 8.50 6.05
C GLY A 292 6.01 8.51 4.51
N ASP A 293 5.00 7.96 3.84
CA ASP A 293 4.91 7.80 2.40
C ASP A 293 4.02 8.84 1.70
N PHE A 294 3.71 9.97 2.36
CA PHE A 294 2.97 11.05 1.72
C PHE A 294 3.56 11.39 0.36
N PRO A 295 2.76 11.40 -0.71
CA PRO A 295 3.26 11.71 -2.03
C PRO A 295 3.70 13.18 -2.11
N MET A 296 4.69 13.44 -2.98
CA MET A 296 5.21 14.77 -3.23
C MET A 296 5.43 14.94 -4.72
N PHE A 297 4.95 16.05 -5.27
CA PHE A 297 5.03 16.34 -6.69
C PHE A 297 5.59 17.76 -6.89
N PRO A 298 6.76 17.91 -7.52
CA PRO A 298 7.25 19.22 -7.95
C PRO A 298 6.28 19.86 -8.96
N VAL A 299 5.96 21.14 -8.76
CA VAL A 299 5.12 21.93 -9.67
C VAL A 299 5.82 23.27 -9.93
N GLY A 300 6.27 23.47 -11.16
CA GLY A 300 7.18 24.56 -11.46
C GLY A 300 8.51 24.40 -10.71
N ASN A 301 9.16 25.54 -10.42
CA ASN A 301 10.46 25.57 -9.71
C ASN A 301 10.34 26.10 -8.27
N ASP A 302 9.16 26.54 -7.85
CA ASP A 302 8.95 27.32 -6.63
C ASP A 302 8.16 26.60 -5.54
N ARG A 303 7.50 25.48 -5.86
CA ARG A 303 6.65 24.78 -4.91
C ARG A 303 6.50 23.28 -5.20
N LEU A 304 5.99 22.58 -4.19
CA LEU A 304 5.63 21.16 -4.24
C LEU A 304 4.16 21.00 -3.87
N LEU A 305 3.48 20.06 -4.49
CA LEU A 305 2.21 19.54 -3.98
C LEU A 305 2.52 18.40 -3.00
N SER A 306 2.03 18.49 -1.78
CA SER A 306 2.23 17.49 -0.73
C SER A 306 0.93 17.28 0.08
N ILE A 307 0.95 16.34 1.01
CA ILE A 307 -0.16 16.06 1.92
C ILE A 307 0.04 16.82 3.25
N THR A 308 -1.08 17.28 3.83
CA THR A 308 -1.19 17.71 5.22
C THR A 308 -2.41 17.06 5.87
N GLU A 309 -2.30 16.67 7.15
CA GLU A 309 -3.41 16.10 7.94
C GLU A 309 -3.92 17.07 9.01
N ARG A 310 -3.57 18.35 8.94
CA ARG A 310 -3.86 19.37 10.01
C ARG A 310 -5.35 19.57 10.31
N ASN A 311 -6.24 19.24 9.38
CA ASN A 311 -7.70 19.26 9.59
C ASN A 311 -8.28 17.91 10.00
N GLY A 312 -7.42 16.91 10.32
CA GLY A 312 -7.83 15.55 10.68
C GLY A 312 -8.00 14.59 9.49
N PHE A 313 -7.77 15.05 8.27
CA PHE A 313 -7.84 14.24 7.03
C PHE A 313 -6.67 14.60 6.12
N ALA A 314 -6.20 13.62 5.34
CA ALA A 314 -5.19 13.86 4.33
C ALA A 314 -5.74 14.79 3.24
N ASN A 315 -5.16 15.99 3.12
CA ASN A 315 -5.54 17.01 2.15
C ASN A 315 -4.31 17.53 1.39
N TRP A 316 -4.52 18.03 0.18
CA TRP A 316 -3.46 18.65 -0.60
C TRP A 316 -3.07 20.01 -0.04
N ALA A 317 -1.77 20.27 0.00
CA ALA A 317 -1.19 21.57 0.33
C ALA A 317 -0.05 21.91 -0.64
N TRP A 318 0.11 23.19 -0.92
CA TRP A 318 1.32 23.74 -1.52
C TRP A 318 2.39 23.91 -0.45
N VAL A 319 3.59 23.45 -0.75
CA VAL A 319 4.79 23.64 0.07
C VAL A 319 5.76 24.48 -0.74
N GLY A 320 5.94 25.73 -0.36
CA GLY A 320 6.90 26.67 -0.97
C GLY A 320 8.34 26.28 -0.64
N MET A 321 9.28 26.65 -1.51
CA MET A 321 10.71 26.46 -1.28
C MET A 321 11.26 27.31 -0.13
N ASP A 322 10.46 28.29 0.33
CA ASP A 322 10.70 29.09 1.53
C ASP A 322 10.19 28.43 2.82
N GLY A 323 9.47 27.30 2.73
CA GLY A 323 8.86 26.60 3.86
C GLY A 323 7.45 27.06 4.20
N THR A 324 6.83 27.90 3.36
CA THR A 324 5.41 28.25 3.49
C THR A 324 4.54 27.07 3.10
N VAL A 325 3.61 26.68 3.97
CA VAL A 325 2.63 25.60 3.71
C VAL A 325 1.24 26.21 3.59
N THR A 326 0.65 26.13 2.39
CA THR A 326 -0.69 26.67 2.10
C THR A 326 -1.65 25.54 1.76
N PRO A 327 -2.71 25.31 2.56
CA PRO A 327 -3.73 24.32 2.22
C PRO A 327 -4.35 24.61 0.85
N LEU A 328 -4.47 23.58 0.02
CA LEU A 328 -5.11 23.63 -1.30
C LEU A 328 -6.52 23.04 -1.27
N THR A 329 -6.73 21.99 -0.48
CA THR A 329 -8.02 21.34 -0.29
C THR A 329 -8.39 21.28 1.20
N SER A 330 -9.69 21.05 1.48
CA SER A 330 -10.21 20.98 2.86
C SER A 330 -11.33 19.94 3.00
N HIS A 331 -11.17 18.79 2.34
CA HIS A 331 -12.13 17.69 2.46
C HIS A 331 -12.22 17.16 3.90
N GLN A 332 -13.42 16.72 4.27
CA GLN A 332 -13.66 15.86 5.45
C GLN A 332 -13.51 14.36 5.06
N ALA A 333 -12.61 14.09 4.14
CA ALA A 333 -12.24 12.79 3.58
C ALA A 333 -10.82 12.90 3.03
N GLU A 334 -10.22 11.78 2.64
CA GLU A 334 -8.83 11.80 2.20
C GLU A 334 -8.67 12.01 0.70
N VAL A 335 -7.79 12.91 0.33
CA VAL A 335 -7.26 12.96 -1.05
C VAL A 335 -6.34 11.76 -1.30
N ARG A 336 -6.26 11.33 -2.57
CA ARG A 336 -5.52 10.11 -2.91
C ARG A 336 -4.32 10.35 -3.82
N ARG A 337 -4.55 10.89 -5.00
CA ARG A 337 -3.50 11.15 -5.98
C ARG A 337 -3.89 12.31 -6.87
N PRO A 338 -2.96 13.10 -7.37
CA PRO A 338 -3.20 13.98 -8.49
C PRO A 338 -3.48 13.14 -9.73
N VAL A 339 -4.31 13.67 -10.62
CA VAL A 339 -4.67 13.06 -11.90
C VAL A 339 -3.99 13.82 -13.03
N HIS A 340 -4.10 15.15 -13.01
CA HIS A 340 -3.47 16.00 -14.00
C HIS A 340 -3.22 17.41 -13.44
N PHE A 341 -2.06 17.99 -13.79
CA PHE A 341 -1.69 19.38 -13.51
C PHE A 341 -1.89 20.19 -14.78
N ASP A 342 -2.90 21.06 -14.80
CA ASP A 342 -3.15 22.01 -15.89
C ASP A 342 -2.48 23.35 -15.52
N ASP A 343 -1.18 23.44 -15.77
CA ASP A 343 -0.38 24.63 -15.41
C ASP A 343 -0.82 25.86 -16.23
N GLN A 344 -1.35 25.66 -17.43
CA GLN A 344 -1.83 26.76 -18.28
C GLN A 344 -3.04 27.46 -17.66
N ASN A 345 -3.99 26.69 -17.13
CA ASN A 345 -5.21 27.19 -16.51
C ASN A 345 -5.13 27.23 -14.98
N GLN A 346 -3.99 26.87 -14.39
CA GLN A 346 -3.75 26.81 -12.95
C GLN A 346 -4.82 25.97 -12.21
N VAL A 347 -5.09 24.73 -12.71
CA VAL A 347 -6.07 23.79 -12.17
C VAL A 347 -5.41 22.45 -11.88
N LEU A 348 -5.67 21.92 -10.70
CA LEU A 348 -5.35 20.54 -10.32
C LEU A 348 -6.59 19.65 -10.46
N PHE A 349 -6.46 18.55 -11.19
CA PHE A 349 -7.41 17.44 -11.16
C PHE A 349 -6.86 16.34 -10.25
N TYR A 350 -7.67 15.82 -9.34
CA TYR A 350 -7.22 14.86 -8.33
C TYR A 350 -8.34 13.91 -7.90
N MET A 351 -7.94 12.78 -7.28
CA MET A 351 -8.88 11.85 -6.66
C MET A 351 -9.00 12.15 -5.17
N ALA A 352 -10.21 12.04 -4.63
CA ALA A 352 -10.50 12.06 -3.20
C ALA A 352 -11.50 10.96 -2.83
N LEU A 353 -11.44 10.43 -1.62
CA LEU A 353 -12.39 9.46 -1.06
C LEU A 353 -13.60 10.20 -0.51
N ASP A 354 -14.40 10.77 -1.39
CA ASP A 354 -15.54 11.62 -1.08
C ASP A 354 -16.72 11.19 -1.93
N GLY A 355 -17.42 10.23 -1.49
CA GLY A 355 -18.58 9.69 -2.15
C GLY A 355 -19.30 8.73 -1.22
N LYS A 356 -20.35 8.10 -1.71
CA LYS A 356 -21.07 7.09 -0.94
C LYS A 356 -20.09 5.99 -0.52
N ARG A 357 -20.11 5.67 0.76
CA ARG A 357 -19.23 4.65 1.37
C ARG A 357 -17.74 4.90 1.08
N HIS A 358 -17.31 6.16 1.04
CA HIS A 358 -15.94 6.58 0.74
C HIS A 358 -15.44 6.17 -0.66
N GLY A 359 -16.33 6.17 -1.65
CA GLY A 359 -15.97 5.94 -3.05
C GLY A 359 -15.02 7.03 -3.56
N ALA A 360 -14.01 6.61 -4.35
CA ALA A 360 -13.06 7.55 -4.94
C ALA A 360 -13.73 8.39 -6.03
N GLN A 361 -13.61 9.72 -5.94
CA GLN A 361 -14.21 10.73 -6.81
C GLN A 361 -13.15 11.54 -7.54
N LEU A 362 -13.42 11.92 -8.79
CA LEU A 362 -12.61 12.91 -9.50
C LEU A 362 -13.07 14.32 -9.13
N TRP A 363 -12.10 15.13 -8.70
CA TRP A 363 -12.29 16.53 -8.37
C TRP A 363 -11.38 17.43 -9.20
N ARG A 364 -11.74 18.70 -9.32
CA ARG A 364 -10.84 19.77 -9.74
C ARG A 364 -10.80 20.88 -8.70
N VAL A 365 -9.68 21.61 -8.64
CA VAL A 365 -9.52 22.82 -7.83
C VAL A 365 -8.51 23.76 -8.50
N GLY A 366 -8.76 25.08 -8.45
CA GLY A 366 -7.75 26.06 -8.87
C GLY A 366 -6.51 26.01 -7.96
N TYR A 367 -5.34 26.34 -8.48
CA TYR A 367 -4.10 26.39 -7.69
C TYR A 367 -4.16 27.41 -6.55
N ASN A 368 -5.11 28.34 -6.58
CA ASN A 368 -5.42 29.26 -5.49
C ASN A 368 -6.38 28.69 -4.43
N GLY A 369 -6.75 27.40 -4.54
CA GLY A 369 -7.69 26.74 -3.63
C GLY A 369 -9.17 27.03 -3.90
N GLN A 370 -9.49 27.82 -4.93
CA GLN A 370 -10.86 28.19 -5.26
C GLN A 370 -11.46 27.30 -6.36
N GLY A 371 -12.80 27.30 -6.48
CA GLY A 371 -13.50 26.60 -7.54
C GLY A 371 -13.44 25.09 -7.45
N ALA A 372 -13.29 24.53 -6.24
CA ALA A 372 -13.34 23.09 -6.03
C ALA A 372 -14.68 22.51 -6.49
N ALA A 373 -14.64 21.50 -7.35
CA ALA A 373 -15.83 20.85 -7.89
C ALA A 373 -15.59 19.36 -8.13
N ARG A 374 -16.56 18.53 -7.70
CA ARG A 374 -16.61 17.10 -8.04
C ARG A 374 -17.12 16.94 -9.47
N LEU A 375 -16.48 16.06 -10.23
CA LEU A 375 -16.76 15.82 -11.65
C LEU A 375 -17.45 14.47 -11.90
N THR A 376 -17.56 13.61 -10.88
CA THR A 376 -18.08 12.25 -10.98
C THR A 376 -19.28 12.03 -10.05
N ASP A 377 -20.03 10.96 -10.31
CA ASP A 377 -21.23 10.58 -9.56
C ASP A 377 -20.87 10.10 -8.14
N PRO A 378 -21.38 10.75 -7.07
CA PRO A 378 -21.06 10.37 -5.68
C PRO A 378 -21.58 8.99 -5.27
N GLU A 379 -22.55 8.42 -5.98
CA GLU A 379 -23.10 7.09 -5.68
C GLU A 379 -22.16 5.95 -6.10
N LEU A 380 -21.13 6.25 -6.92
CA LEU A 380 -20.18 5.29 -7.48
C LEU A 380 -18.75 5.60 -7.04
N ALA A 381 -17.89 4.61 -7.13
CA ALA A 381 -16.45 4.78 -7.04
C ALA A 381 -15.84 4.80 -8.44
N HIS A 382 -14.77 5.59 -8.62
CA HIS A 382 -14.20 5.85 -9.93
C HIS A 382 -12.69 5.58 -9.97
N GLN A 383 -12.25 5.05 -11.13
CA GLN A 383 -10.85 5.04 -11.54
C GLN A 383 -10.71 5.91 -12.78
N VAL A 384 -9.70 6.75 -12.82
CA VAL A 384 -9.56 7.79 -13.84
C VAL A 384 -8.21 7.74 -14.53
N MET A 385 -8.22 7.85 -15.87
CA MET A 385 -7.05 7.99 -16.73
C MET A 385 -7.19 9.27 -17.56
N PRO A 386 -6.37 10.31 -17.35
CA PRO A 386 -6.43 11.56 -18.10
C PRO A 386 -5.92 11.39 -19.54
N SER A 387 -6.42 12.20 -20.47
CA SER A 387 -5.73 12.47 -21.74
C SER A 387 -4.40 13.20 -21.47
N PRO A 388 -3.44 13.19 -22.40
CA PRO A 388 -2.15 13.84 -22.19
C PRO A 388 -2.25 15.32 -21.77
N ASP A 389 -3.24 16.04 -22.29
CA ASP A 389 -3.50 17.45 -21.99
C ASP A 389 -4.57 17.69 -20.89
N GLY A 390 -5.14 16.62 -20.30
CA GLY A 390 -6.16 16.72 -19.26
C GLY A 390 -7.51 17.32 -19.68
N GLN A 391 -7.81 17.38 -20.99
CA GLN A 391 -9.11 17.85 -21.46
C GLN A 391 -10.19 16.79 -21.36
N PHE A 392 -9.80 15.51 -21.40
CA PHE A 392 -10.68 14.36 -21.31
C PHE A 392 -10.16 13.33 -20.32
N PHE A 393 -11.08 12.52 -19.80
CA PHE A 393 -10.75 11.45 -18.85
C PHE A 393 -11.50 10.18 -19.22
N VAL A 394 -10.82 9.06 -19.26
CA VAL A 394 -11.47 7.74 -19.25
C VAL A 394 -11.77 7.39 -17.80
N VAL A 395 -13.04 7.17 -17.51
CA VAL A 395 -13.52 6.90 -16.15
C VAL A 395 -14.18 5.53 -16.10
N THR A 396 -13.69 4.67 -15.22
CA THR A 396 -14.35 3.41 -14.85
C THR A 396 -15.16 3.68 -13.59
N SER A 397 -16.48 3.55 -13.67
CA SER A 397 -17.43 3.82 -12.58
C SER A 397 -18.05 2.51 -12.11
N GLN A 398 -18.14 2.28 -10.81
CA GLN A 398 -18.71 1.07 -10.21
C GLN A 398 -19.13 1.28 -8.75
N SER A 399 -19.86 0.33 -8.19
CA SER A 399 -20.07 0.20 -6.74
C SER A 399 -20.14 -1.28 -6.37
N ASP A 400 -20.40 -1.60 -5.12
CA ASP A 400 -20.62 -3.00 -4.69
C ASP A 400 -21.77 -3.68 -5.44
N THR A 401 -22.75 -2.90 -5.92
CA THR A 401 -23.95 -3.41 -6.59
C THR A 401 -24.02 -3.05 -8.06
N VAL A 402 -23.27 -2.04 -8.51
CA VAL A 402 -23.23 -1.56 -9.89
C VAL A 402 -21.96 -2.06 -10.57
N PRO A 403 -22.06 -2.92 -11.59
CA PRO A 403 -20.88 -3.44 -12.30
C PRO A 403 -20.13 -2.32 -13.03
N PRO A 404 -18.82 -2.52 -13.30
CA PRO A 404 -18.00 -1.51 -13.96
C PRO A 404 -18.57 -1.05 -15.29
N LEU A 405 -18.57 0.28 -15.49
CA LEU A 405 -18.93 0.97 -16.71
C LEU A 405 -17.80 1.93 -17.08
N VAL A 406 -17.28 1.86 -18.30
CA VAL A 406 -16.17 2.71 -18.79
C VAL A 406 -16.72 3.77 -19.73
N ARG A 407 -16.45 5.04 -19.40
CA ARG A 407 -16.86 6.21 -20.18
C ARG A 407 -15.71 7.17 -20.43
N ILE A 408 -15.83 7.98 -21.46
CA ILE A 408 -15.03 9.19 -21.65
C ILE A 408 -15.87 10.37 -21.18
N ILE A 409 -15.31 11.20 -20.31
CA ILE A 409 -15.89 12.48 -19.89
C ILE A 409 -14.96 13.62 -20.25
N ASP A 410 -15.49 14.83 -20.39
CA ASP A 410 -14.68 16.04 -20.52
C ASP A 410 -14.26 16.61 -19.15
N ARG A 411 -13.48 17.69 -19.18
CA ARG A 411 -12.99 18.40 -17.98
C ARG A 411 -14.06 19.02 -17.08
N ASN A 412 -15.32 19.03 -17.52
CA ASN A 412 -16.48 19.49 -16.76
C ASN A 412 -17.35 18.33 -16.25
N GLY A 413 -16.95 17.08 -16.50
CA GLY A 413 -17.68 15.88 -16.10
C GLY A 413 -18.77 15.44 -17.08
N GLN A 414 -18.88 16.07 -18.26
CA GLN A 414 -19.89 15.71 -19.27
C GLN A 414 -19.46 14.45 -20.02
N VAL A 415 -20.35 13.46 -20.09
CA VAL A 415 -20.12 12.21 -20.82
C VAL A 415 -20.07 12.47 -22.32
N LYS A 416 -19.00 12.00 -22.97
CA LYS A 416 -18.79 12.09 -24.42
C LYS A 416 -19.02 10.76 -25.12
N ALA A 417 -18.59 9.65 -24.50
CA ALA A 417 -18.75 8.31 -25.07
C ALA A 417 -18.85 7.24 -23.97
N THR A 418 -19.57 6.15 -24.26
CA THR A 418 -19.45 4.89 -23.53
C THR A 418 -18.44 4.01 -24.25
N VAL A 419 -17.40 3.58 -23.53
CA VAL A 419 -16.29 2.77 -24.08
C VAL A 419 -16.56 1.29 -23.91
N ALA A 420 -17.00 0.88 -22.71
CA ALA A 420 -17.29 -0.52 -22.40
C ALA A 420 -18.33 -0.63 -21.29
N GLU A 421 -19.16 -1.67 -21.38
CA GLU A 421 -20.17 -2.04 -20.40
C GLU A 421 -19.95 -3.47 -19.93
N SER A 422 -20.30 -3.74 -18.67
CA SER A 422 -20.23 -5.09 -18.12
C SER A 422 -21.49 -5.89 -18.47
N ASN A 423 -21.30 -7.17 -18.74
CA ASN A 423 -22.40 -8.14 -18.79
C ASN A 423 -22.27 -9.09 -17.58
N VAL A 424 -23.24 -9.01 -16.67
CA VAL A 424 -23.28 -9.79 -15.43
C VAL A 424 -24.58 -10.59 -15.26
N GLU A 425 -25.41 -10.65 -16.29
CA GLU A 425 -26.71 -11.38 -16.24
C GLU A 425 -26.56 -12.86 -15.95
N SER A 426 -25.42 -13.45 -16.35
CA SER A 426 -25.12 -14.86 -16.16
C SER A 426 -24.69 -15.25 -14.75
N ILE A 427 -24.44 -14.31 -13.84
CA ILE A 427 -24.07 -14.61 -12.43
C ILE A 427 -25.12 -15.54 -11.81
N SER A 428 -26.41 -15.19 -11.93
CA SER A 428 -27.50 -16.00 -11.37
C SER A 428 -27.65 -17.34 -12.09
N ARG A 429 -27.45 -17.38 -13.41
CA ARG A 429 -27.49 -18.62 -14.19
C ARG A 429 -26.38 -19.59 -13.83
N ALA A 430 -25.22 -19.08 -13.40
CA ALA A 430 -24.12 -19.88 -12.89
C ALA A 430 -24.32 -20.32 -11.42
N GLY A 431 -25.49 -20.07 -10.82
CA GLY A 431 -25.80 -20.50 -9.46
C GLY A 431 -25.32 -19.54 -8.36
N TYR A 432 -24.81 -18.34 -8.72
CA TYR A 432 -24.34 -17.36 -7.73
C TYR A 432 -25.38 -16.26 -7.50
N ARG A 433 -25.34 -15.71 -6.29
CA ARG A 433 -26.00 -14.45 -5.95
C ARG A 433 -25.01 -13.31 -6.06
N ARG A 434 -25.49 -12.09 -6.30
CA ARG A 434 -24.68 -10.87 -6.18
C ARG A 434 -24.26 -10.69 -4.74
N THR A 435 -23.07 -10.14 -4.56
CA THR A 435 -22.55 -9.72 -3.27
C THR A 435 -23.48 -8.69 -2.63
N GLU A 436 -23.77 -8.86 -1.34
CA GLU A 436 -24.57 -7.92 -0.55
C GLU A 436 -23.66 -6.93 0.16
N ALA A 437 -23.89 -5.65 -0.08
CA ALA A 437 -23.20 -4.58 0.63
C ALA A 437 -23.97 -4.25 1.92
N LEU A 438 -23.24 -4.21 3.05
CA LEU A 438 -23.79 -4.03 4.39
C LEU A 438 -23.08 -2.91 5.11
N THR A 439 -23.70 -2.37 6.16
CA THR A 439 -23.07 -1.51 7.16
C THR A 439 -23.40 -2.01 8.57
N PHE A 440 -22.51 -1.69 9.50
CA PHE A 440 -22.70 -1.99 10.93
C PHE A 440 -21.96 -0.95 11.77
N THR A 441 -22.30 -0.88 13.06
CA THR A 441 -21.63 0.02 13.99
C THR A 441 -20.41 -0.66 14.59
N SER A 442 -19.27 0.06 14.62
CA SER A 442 -18.03 -0.38 15.27
C SER A 442 -18.23 -0.77 16.74
N ALA A 443 -17.26 -1.49 17.31
CA ALA A 443 -17.34 -1.97 18.69
C ALA A 443 -17.43 -0.85 19.74
N ASP A 444 -16.92 0.36 19.44
CA ASP A 444 -17.06 1.53 20.34
C ASP A 444 -18.39 2.27 20.19
N GLY A 445 -19.28 1.83 19.30
CA GLY A 445 -20.60 2.40 19.09
C GLY A 445 -20.63 3.75 18.36
N ARG A 446 -19.51 4.19 17.73
CA ARG A 446 -19.37 5.56 17.20
C ARG A 446 -19.17 5.64 15.71
N THR A 447 -18.60 4.61 15.09
CA THR A 447 -18.20 4.63 13.69
C THR A 447 -19.06 3.66 12.89
N GLU A 448 -19.66 4.11 11.81
CA GLU A 448 -20.26 3.21 10.83
C GLU A 448 -19.15 2.57 10.01
N LEU A 449 -19.16 1.25 9.94
CA LEU A 449 -18.23 0.40 9.20
C LEU A 449 -18.96 -0.35 8.10
N ASN A 450 -18.23 -0.70 7.05
CA ASN A 450 -18.75 -1.40 5.89
C ASN A 450 -18.45 -2.90 5.95
N ALA A 451 -19.30 -3.69 5.31
CA ALA A 451 -19.06 -5.12 5.09
C ALA A 451 -19.62 -5.57 3.73
N ARG A 452 -19.09 -6.67 3.22
CA ARG A 452 -19.62 -7.41 2.08
C ARG A 452 -19.89 -8.84 2.49
N LEU A 453 -21.05 -9.35 2.04
CA LEU A 453 -21.42 -10.75 2.24
C LEU A 453 -21.59 -11.42 0.88
N HIS A 454 -20.75 -12.41 0.60
CA HIS A 454 -20.85 -13.28 -0.57
C HIS A 454 -21.58 -14.55 -0.18
N TYR A 455 -22.48 -14.98 -1.05
CA TYR A 455 -23.35 -16.13 -0.82
C TYR A 455 -22.73 -17.41 -1.40
N PRO A 456 -22.89 -18.57 -0.74
CA PRO A 456 -22.48 -19.84 -1.29
C PRO A 456 -23.18 -20.11 -2.64
N VAL A 457 -22.49 -20.80 -3.55
CA VAL A 457 -23.08 -21.21 -4.82
C VAL A 457 -24.33 -22.07 -4.58
N ASN A 458 -25.35 -21.92 -5.41
CA ASN A 458 -26.65 -22.58 -5.28
C ASN A 458 -27.28 -22.40 -3.89
N PHE A 459 -27.16 -21.19 -3.32
CA PHE A 459 -27.69 -20.88 -2.00
C PHE A 459 -29.17 -21.19 -1.85
N ASP A 460 -29.48 -22.00 -0.85
CA ASP A 460 -30.84 -22.39 -0.44
C ASP A 460 -31.12 -21.75 0.95
N PRO A 461 -32.07 -20.83 1.06
CA PRO A 461 -32.35 -20.14 2.32
C PRO A 461 -32.91 -21.05 3.42
N SER A 462 -33.35 -22.25 3.09
CA SER A 462 -33.81 -23.27 4.06
C SER A 462 -32.66 -23.97 4.76
N LYS A 463 -31.42 -23.85 4.26
CA LYS A 463 -30.23 -24.54 4.77
C LYS A 463 -29.37 -23.58 5.58
N LYS A 464 -28.47 -24.14 6.38
CA LYS A 464 -27.45 -23.44 7.15
C LYS A 464 -26.06 -23.71 6.56
N TYR A 465 -25.31 -22.63 6.30
CA TYR A 465 -23.98 -22.68 5.70
C TYR A 465 -22.94 -22.07 6.62
N PRO A 466 -21.74 -22.64 6.69
CA PRO A 466 -20.64 -22.03 7.42
C PRO A 466 -20.22 -20.70 6.79
N MET A 467 -19.57 -19.87 7.56
CA MET A 467 -19.03 -18.57 7.12
C MET A 467 -17.53 -18.52 7.31
N ILE A 468 -16.81 -17.89 6.38
CA ILE A 468 -15.37 -17.66 6.47
C ILE A 468 -15.08 -16.17 6.27
N LEU A 469 -14.10 -15.65 7.04
CA LEU A 469 -13.59 -14.29 6.94
C LEU A 469 -12.13 -14.33 6.46
N PRO A 470 -11.85 -14.01 5.19
CA PRO A 470 -10.49 -13.63 4.77
C PRO A 470 -10.16 -12.25 5.32
N VAL A 471 -9.05 -12.13 6.06
CA VAL A 471 -8.72 -10.88 6.76
C VAL A 471 -7.28 -10.45 6.60
N TYR A 472 -7.06 -9.13 6.70
CA TYR A 472 -5.76 -8.54 7.01
C TYR A 472 -5.84 -7.77 8.34
N GLY A 473 -6.63 -6.73 8.44
CA GLY A 473 -6.95 -5.98 9.66
C GLY A 473 -5.91 -4.96 10.11
N GLY A 474 -4.71 -5.00 9.55
CA GLY A 474 -3.57 -4.19 10.01
C GLY A 474 -3.59 -2.72 9.57
N PRO A 475 -2.65 -1.90 10.10
CA PRO A 475 -2.61 -0.46 9.91
C PRO A 475 -2.18 -0.04 8.50
N LEU A 476 -1.48 -0.91 7.76
CA LEU A 476 -1.06 -0.63 6.40
C LEU A 476 -2.28 -0.61 5.48
N GLY A 477 -2.69 0.58 5.14
CA GLY A 477 -3.81 0.85 4.29
C GLY A 477 -3.79 0.21 2.89
N ALA A 478 -2.66 -0.35 2.43
CA ALA A 478 -2.56 -0.98 1.12
C ALA A 478 -3.49 -2.19 0.94
N PHE A 479 -3.88 -2.86 2.02
CA PHE A 479 -4.74 -4.06 2.01
C PHE A 479 -6.20 -3.79 2.42
N GLN A 480 -6.44 -2.67 3.09
CA GLN A 480 -7.78 -2.21 3.47
C GLN A 480 -7.91 -0.70 3.35
N THR A 481 -7.09 -0.06 2.54
CA THR A 481 -7.17 1.36 2.34
C THR A 481 -8.56 1.71 1.94
N SER A 482 -9.25 2.24 2.90
CA SER A 482 -10.57 2.78 2.71
C SER A 482 -11.41 1.83 1.88
N TRP A 483 -12.39 1.30 2.45
CA TRP A 483 -13.40 0.53 1.76
C TRP A 483 -13.77 1.23 0.43
N ASN A 484 -13.08 0.83 -0.64
CA ASN A 484 -13.40 1.35 -1.97
C ASN A 484 -14.53 0.50 -2.53
N PRO A 485 -15.75 1.03 -2.64
CA PRO A 485 -16.86 0.27 -3.18
C PRO A 485 -16.54 -0.15 -4.61
N SER A 486 -16.35 -1.45 -4.80
CA SER A 486 -16.06 -2.07 -6.08
C SER A 486 -17.01 -3.23 -6.31
N PHE A 487 -17.36 -3.45 -7.55
CA PHE A 487 -18.16 -4.62 -7.92
C PHE A 487 -17.28 -5.87 -7.83
N GLU A 488 -17.64 -6.76 -6.92
CA GLU A 488 -16.91 -8.00 -6.74
C GLU A 488 -17.72 -9.19 -7.26
N LEU A 489 -17.05 -10.07 -7.98
CA LEU A 489 -17.60 -11.39 -8.25
C LEU A 489 -17.55 -12.22 -6.96
N PRO A 490 -18.47 -13.20 -6.79
CA PRO A 490 -18.46 -14.05 -5.61
C PRO A 490 -17.09 -14.68 -5.37
N ASP A 491 -16.63 -14.62 -4.11
CA ASP A 491 -15.35 -15.19 -3.71
C ASP A 491 -15.28 -16.70 -3.99
N SER A 492 -14.06 -17.23 -4.16
CA SER A 492 -13.83 -18.64 -4.47
C SER A 492 -14.23 -19.60 -3.35
N TYR A 493 -14.23 -19.17 -2.08
CA TYR A 493 -14.76 -19.99 -0.97
C TYR A 493 -16.26 -20.26 -1.08
N CYS A 494 -17.00 -19.41 -1.82
CA CYS A 494 -18.41 -19.64 -2.11
C CYS A 494 -18.66 -20.92 -2.91
N ASP A 495 -17.68 -21.35 -3.71
CA ASP A 495 -17.73 -22.59 -4.50
C ASP A 495 -17.77 -23.85 -3.62
N TYR A 496 -17.28 -23.74 -2.40
CA TYR A 496 -17.22 -24.81 -1.40
C TYR A 496 -18.37 -24.74 -0.38
N GLY A 497 -19.34 -23.86 -0.62
CA GLY A 497 -20.53 -23.76 0.24
C GLY A 497 -20.36 -22.86 1.46
N PHE A 498 -19.40 -21.94 1.45
CA PHE A 498 -19.23 -20.93 2.49
C PHE A 498 -19.97 -19.64 2.13
N PHE A 499 -20.53 -18.95 3.13
CA PHE A 499 -20.60 -17.52 3.08
C PHE A 499 -19.18 -16.95 3.23
N VAL A 500 -18.87 -15.88 2.50
CA VAL A 500 -17.63 -15.13 2.71
C VAL A 500 -18.00 -13.74 3.21
N LEU A 501 -17.45 -13.35 4.37
CA LEU A 501 -17.68 -12.05 4.97
C LEU A 501 -16.39 -11.24 4.93
N GLU A 502 -16.43 -10.12 4.22
CA GLU A 502 -15.39 -9.08 4.28
C GLU A 502 -15.85 -7.97 5.23
N VAL A 503 -14.98 -7.55 6.14
CA VAL A 503 -15.30 -6.57 7.19
C VAL A 503 -14.28 -5.44 7.16
N GLU A 504 -14.78 -4.20 7.12
CA GLU A 504 -13.98 -3.02 7.43
C GLU A 504 -13.78 -2.92 8.94
N ASN A 505 -12.58 -2.56 9.38
CA ASN A 505 -12.26 -2.30 10.78
C ASN A 505 -11.55 -0.96 10.93
N ARG A 506 -11.58 -0.36 12.12
CA ARG A 506 -10.79 0.83 12.46
C ARG A 506 -9.30 0.47 12.58
N GLY A 507 -8.44 1.46 12.35
CA GLY A 507 -6.98 1.34 12.44
C GLY A 507 -6.24 1.57 11.12
N PRO A 508 -6.70 1.07 9.94
CA PRO A 508 -6.10 1.42 8.67
C PRO A 508 -6.21 2.91 8.34
N SER A 509 -5.22 3.45 7.60
CA SER A 509 -5.32 4.79 6.99
C SER A 509 -6.43 4.81 5.93
N GLY A 510 -7.03 5.98 5.67
CA GLY A 510 -8.00 6.15 4.59
C GLY A 510 -9.32 6.80 5.02
N ARG A 511 -9.59 6.91 6.31
CA ARG A 511 -10.80 7.54 6.85
C ARG A 511 -10.49 8.62 7.90
N GLY A 512 -9.32 9.24 7.78
CA GLY A 512 -8.85 10.31 8.65
C GLY A 512 -8.06 9.85 9.87
N VAL A 513 -7.45 10.82 10.53
CA VAL A 513 -6.50 10.61 11.63
C VAL A 513 -7.15 9.89 12.82
N ALA A 514 -8.36 10.27 13.22
CA ALA A 514 -9.06 9.62 14.33
C ALA A 514 -9.36 8.14 14.06
N PHE A 515 -9.67 7.79 12.82
CA PHE A 515 -9.94 6.40 12.42
C PHE A 515 -8.67 5.53 12.51
N LYS A 516 -7.53 6.04 12.01
CA LYS A 516 -6.26 5.31 12.09
C LYS A 516 -5.73 5.25 13.53
N ASN A 517 -5.85 6.31 14.32
CA ASN A 517 -5.38 6.35 15.71
C ASN A 517 -6.13 5.39 16.65
N ALA A 518 -7.30 4.85 16.26
CA ALA A 518 -8.03 3.86 17.06
C ALA A 518 -7.21 2.61 17.43
N MET A 519 -6.18 2.30 16.65
CA MET A 519 -5.28 1.16 16.85
C MET A 519 -4.00 1.53 17.63
N TYR A 520 -3.63 2.82 17.66
CA TYR A 520 -2.37 3.27 18.24
C TYR A 520 -2.21 2.81 19.69
N ARG A 521 -1.07 2.19 20.03
CA ARG A 521 -0.72 1.56 21.31
C ARG A 521 -1.54 0.30 21.66
N HIS A 522 -2.49 -0.10 20.80
CA HIS A 522 -3.48 -1.14 21.11
C HIS A 522 -3.74 -2.11 19.96
N MET A 523 -2.69 -2.45 19.17
CA MET A 523 -2.84 -3.50 18.16
C MET A 523 -3.37 -4.79 18.78
N GLY A 524 -4.34 -5.43 18.13
CA GLY A 524 -5.05 -6.61 18.61
C GLY A 524 -6.32 -6.28 19.40
N ARG A 525 -6.78 -5.01 19.40
CA ARG A 525 -8.00 -4.60 20.11
C ARG A 525 -9.09 -4.09 19.17
N ALA A 526 -9.01 -2.84 18.71
CA ALA A 526 -10.09 -2.20 17.96
C ALA A 526 -10.47 -2.97 16.70
N GLU A 527 -9.48 -3.42 15.93
CA GLU A 527 -9.69 -4.17 14.70
C GLU A 527 -10.33 -5.55 14.95
N ILE A 528 -9.94 -6.23 16.03
CA ILE A 528 -10.51 -7.53 16.37
C ILE A 528 -11.94 -7.37 16.90
N ASP A 529 -12.16 -6.36 17.73
CA ASP A 529 -13.47 -6.05 18.30
C ASP A 529 -14.47 -5.69 17.20
N ASP A 530 -14.04 -4.91 16.19
CA ASP A 530 -14.86 -4.55 15.04
C ASP A 530 -15.19 -5.75 14.15
N MET A 531 -14.23 -6.68 13.95
CA MET A 531 -14.50 -7.94 13.23
C MET A 531 -15.51 -8.82 13.95
N ALA A 532 -15.45 -8.91 15.26
CA ALA A 532 -16.46 -9.63 16.06
C ALA A 532 -17.85 -9.00 15.87
N LYS A 533 -17.96 -7.66 15.81
CA LYS A 533 -19.22 -6.96 15.50
C LYS A 533 -19.73 -7.26 14.08
N GLY A 534 -18.84 -7.32 13.10
CA GLY A 534 -19.19 -7.74 11.75
C GLY A 534 -19.77 -9.17 11.71
N VAL A 535 -19.18 -10.09 12.48
CA VAL A 535 -19.70 -11.46 12.63
C VAL A 535 -21.08 -11.46 13.31
N GLU A 536 -21.27 -10.68 14.37
CA GLU A 536 -22.58 -10.55 15.04
C GLU A 536 -23.66 -10.08 14.07
N MET A 537 -23.37 -9.08 13.26
CA MET A 537 -24.27 -8.58 12.22
C MET A 537 -24.57 -9.69 11.17
N ALA A 538 -23.53 -10.37 10.66
CA ALA A 538 -23.71 -11.39 9.64
C ALA A 538 -24.49 -12.63 10.13
N ARG A 539 -24.40 -12.99 11.42
CA ARG A 539 -25.17 -14.06 12.04
C ARG A 539 -26.69 -13.84 11.97
N THR A 540 -27.15 -12.60 11.83
CA THR A 540 -28.58 -12.29 11.68
C THR A 540 -29.11 -12.62 10.29
N LYS A 541 -28.23 -12.88 9.32
CA LYS A 541 -28.63 -13.15 7.93
C LYS A 541 -29.18 -14.57 7.76
N PRO A 542 -30.27 -14.71 6.98
CA PRO A 542 -30.82 -16.03 6.68
C PRO A 542 -29.78 -16.96 6.07
N GLY A 543 -29.73 -18.20 6.54
CA GLY A 543 -28.83 -19.24 6.03
C GLY A 543 -27.43 -19.24 6.66
N VAL A 544 -26.99 -18.19 7.35
CA VAL A 544 -25.70 -18.20 8.07
C VAL A 544 -25.78 -19.12 9.29
N ASP A 545 -24.81 -20.03 9.41
CA ASP A 545 -24.60 -20.83 10.61
C ASP A 545 -23.61 -20.11 11.53
N GLY A 546 -24.14 -19.40 12.53
CA GLY A 546 -23.33 -18.67 13.50
C GLY A 546 -22.43 -19.53 14.38
N ASN A 547 -22.60 -20.86 14.39
CA ASN A 547 -21.78 -21.80 15.15
C ASN A 547 -20.65 -22.42 14.29
N ARG A 548 -20.52 -22.02 13.02
CA ARG A 548 -19.48 -22.49 12.10
C ARG A 548 -18.86 -21.31 11.37
N VAL A 549 -18.09 -20.50 12.11
CA VAL A 549 -17.40 -19.33 11.58
C VAL A 549 -15.90 -19.55 11.61
N GLY A 550 -15.26 -19.42 10.45
CA GLY A 550 -13.81 -19.49 10.26
C GLY A 550 -13.22 -18.12 9.95
N ILE A 551 -11.94 -17.95 10.25
CA ILE A 551 -11.14 -16.75 9.93
C ILE A 551 -9.79 -17.17 9.38
N ILE A 552 -9.30 -16.48 8.35
CA ILE A 552 -8.04 -16.82 7.68
C ILE A 552 -7.30 -15.55 7.26
N GLY A 553 -6.00 -15.52 7.51
CA GLY A 553 -5.16 -14.42 7.06
C GLY A 553 -3.67 -14.72 7.11
N THR A 554 -2.90 -13.83 6.48
CA THR A 554 -1.44 -13.90 6.36
C THR A 554 -0.80 -12.65 6.95
N SER A 555 0.38 -12.76 7.54
CA SER A 555 1.12 -11.64 8.14
C SER A 555 0.30 -11.00 9.28
N TYR A 556 -0.01 -9.70 9.23
CA TYR A 556 -0.95 -9.10 10.18
C TYR A 556 -2.32 -9.80 10.16
N GLY A 557 -2.78 -10.30 9.00
CA GLY A 557 -4.01 -11.09 8.91
C GLY A 557 -3.91 -12.44 9.65
N GLY A 558 -2.73 -13.04 9.69
CA GLY A 558 -2.43 -14.20 10.55
C GLY A 558 -2.52 -13.84 12.02
N TYR A 559 -1.96 -12.70 12.43
CA TYR A 559 -2.11 -12.14 13.78
C TYR A 559 -3.58 -11.86 14.12
N THR A 560 -4.31 -11.20 13.23
CA THR A 560 -5.76 -10.99 13.37
C THR A 560 -6.52 -12.28 13.57
N SER A 561 -6.20 -13.32 12.79
CA SER A 561 -6.87 -14.63 12.86
C SER A 561 -6.65 -15.32 14.21
N ILE A 562 -5.40 -15.31 14.72
CA ILE A 562 -5.10 -15.93 16.02
C ILE A 562 -5.70 -15.12 17.18
N MET A 563 -5.62 -13.79 17.13
CA MET A 563 -6.21 -12.92 18.16
C MET A 563 -7.73 -13.06 18.20
N ALA A 564 -8.38 -13.15 17.02
CA ALA A 564 -9.84 -13.28 16.93
C ALA A 564 -10.34 -14.57 17.60
N ILE A 565 -9.76 -15.73 17.28
CA ILE A 565 -10.20 -17.01 17.89
C ILE A 565 -9.90 -17.10 19.38
N LEU A 566 -8.83 -16.43 19.84
CA LEU A 566 -8.45 -16.42 21.27
C LEU A 566 -9.25 -15.40 22.11
N ARG A 567 -9.59 -14.23 21.56
CA ARG A 567 -10.35 -13.20 22.27
C ARG A 567 -11.85 -13.39 22.16
N TYR A 568 -12.33 -13.98 21.06
CA TYR A 568 -13.74 -14.20 20.77
C TYR A 568 -14.04 -15.67 20.41
N PRO A 569 -13.74 -16.63 21.31
CA PRO A 569 -13.87 -18.08 21.03
C PRO A 569 -15.31 -18.54 20.79
N ASP A 570 -16.31 -17.74 21.12
CA ASP A 570 -17.73 -18.01 20.85
C ASP A 570 -18.19 -17.37 19.52
N HIS A 571 -17.31 -16.59 18.85
CA HIS A 571 -17.57 -16.01 17.54
C HIS A 571 -16.80 -16.75 16.46
N PHE A 572 -15.58 -17.18 16.72
CA PHE A 572 -14.69 -17.85 15.78
C PHE A 572 -14.41 -19.29 16.22
N HIS A 573 -14.74 -20.25 15.37
CA HIS A 573 -14.68 -21.67 15.67
C HIS A 573 -13.52 -22.38 14.99
N ALA A 574 -12.95 -21.77 13.94
CA ALA A 574 -11.73 -22.20 13.28
C ALA A 574 -10.90 -20.98 12.84
N ALA A 575 -9.58 -21.08 12.97
CA ALA A 575 -8.68 -20.06 12.47
C ALA A 575 -7.50 -20.66 11.71
N VAL A 576 -7.11 -20.00 10.62
CA VAL A 576 -5.88 -20.31 9.87
C VAL A 576 -5.01 -19.06 9.89
N SER A 577 -3.86 -19.20 10.53
CA SER A 577 -2.90 -18.11 10.74
C SER A 577 -1.61 -18.44 9.99
N ASN A 578 -1.31 -17.66 8.93
CA ASN A 578 -0.11 -17.82 8.13
C ASN A 578 0.90 -16.71 8.44
N SER A 579 2.18 -17.07 8.65
CA SER A 579 3.32 -16.15 8.81
C SER A 579 2.98 -14.97 9.73
N ASN A 580 2.45 -15.29 10.91
CA ASN A 580 1.90 -14.31 11.83
C ASN A 580 2.94 -13.75 12.79
N VAL A 581 2.75 -12.52 13.20
CA VAL A 581 3.32 -11.99 14.43
C VAL A 581 2.49 -12.49 15.61
N SER A 582 3.10 -13.08 16.62
CA SER A 582 2.42 -13.56 17.83
C SER A 582 2.71 -12.71 19.06
N ASP A 583 3.78 -11.94 19.03
CA ASP A 583 4.21 -10.99 20.06
C ASP A 583 4.96 -9.84 19.37
N TRP A 584 4.46 -8.64 19.46
CA TRP A 584 5.02 -7.45 18.83
C TRP A 584 6.43 -7.08 19.30
N ARG A 585 6.88 -7.62 20.44
CA ARG A 585 8.28 -7.51 20.89
C ARG A 585 9.28 -8.23 19.98
N ASN A 586 8.81 -9.09 19.11
CA ASN A 586 9.64 -9.88 18.19
C ASN A 586 9.71 -9.32 16.78
N TYR A 587 8.88 -8.34 16.44
CA TYR A 587 8.94 -7.67 15.13
C TYR A 587 9.89 -6.48 15.17
N ASP A 588 10.15 -5.81 14.03
CA ASP A 588 11.12 -4.71 13.99
C ASP A 588 10.63 -3.43 14.67
N THR A 589 11.59 -2.55 15.01
CA THR A 589 11.34 -1.26 15.67
C THR A 589 10.54 -0.30 14.79
N THR A 590 10.89 -0.18 13.51
CA THR A 590 10.36 0.86 12.61
C THR A 590 8.85 0.70 12.41
N TYR A 591 8.39 -0.54 12.25
CA TYR A 591 6.97 -0.88 12.20
C TYR A 591 6.33 -0.81 13.59
N THR A 592 6.90 -1.56 14.54
CA THR A 592 6.22 -1.81 15.80
C THR A 592 6.12 -0.55 16.66
N GLU A 593 7.20 0.22 16.80
CA GLU A 593 7.20 1.43 17.62
C GLU A 593 6.37 2.57 17.00
N ARG A 594 6.16 2.55 15.67
CA ARG A 594 5.21 3.44 14.99
C ARG A 594 3.78 3.25 15.49
N TYR A 595 3.35 2.01 15.67
CA TYR A 595 1.96 1.70 15.99
C TYR A 595 1.72 1.40 17.47
N MET A 596 2.74 0.92 18.18
CA MET A 596 2.65 0.51 19.58
C MET A 596 3.34 1.47 20.56
N ASP A 597 3.99 2.56 20.07
CA ASP A 597 4.89 3.40 20.89
C ASP A 597 6.11 2.60 21.40
N LEU A 598 7.03 3.27 22.07
CA LEU A 598 8.21 2.62 22.66
C LEU A 598 7.80 1.59 23.71
N LEU A 599 8.52 0.47 23.77
CA LEU A 599 8.19 -0.65 24.65
C LEU A 599 8.04 -0.21 26.12
N GLU A 600 8.98 0.61 26.62
CA GLU A 600 8.96 1.10 28.01
C GLU A 600 7.80 2.07 28.31
N ARG A 601 7.18 2.67 27.29
CA ARG A 601 6.04 3.59 27.43
C ARG A 601 4.69 2.90 27.29
N ASN A 602 4.68 1.63 26.83
CA ASN A 602 3.44 0.91 26.52
C ASN A 602 3.51 -0.59 26.84
N VAL A 603 4.16 -0.97 27.95
CA VAL A 603 4.31 -2.39 28.34
C VAL A 603 2.95 -3.11 28.38
N GLU A 604 1.92 -2.49 28.94
CA GLU A 604 0.57 -3.05 29.01
C GLU A 604 -0.05 -3.30 27.62
N GLY A 605 0.16 -2.39 26.65
CA GLY A 605 -0.32 -2.55 25.29
C GLY A 605 0.38 -3.71 24.58
N TYR A 606 1.69 -3.86 24.76
CA TYR A 606 2.43 -5.01 24.23
C TYR A 606 1.97 -6.34 24.86
N ASP A 607 1.70 -6.37 26.15
CA ASP A 607 1.16 -7.56 26.83
C ASP A 607 -0.26 -7.91 26.36
N ALA A 608 -1.10 -6.91 26.16
CA ALA A 608 -2.46 -7.08 25.63
C ALA A 608 -2.46 -7.44 24.12
N GLY A 609 -1.46 -7.01 23.35
CA GLY A 609 -1.29 -7.36 21.94
C GLY A 609 -0.64 -8.73 21.71
N ARG A 610 -0.22 -9.44 22.75
CA ARG A 610 0.43 -10.74 22.66
C ARG A 610 -0.61 -11.86 22.59
N ALA A 611 -0.56 -12.69 21.54
CA ALA A 611 -1.51 -13.79 21.38
C ALA A 611 -1.47 -14.81 22.53
N ALA A 612 -0.28 -15.11 23.05
CA ALA A 612 -0.12 -16.04 24.17
C ALA A 612 -0.85 -15.60 25.47
N THR A 613 -1.13 -14.32 25.64
CA THR A 613 -1.92 -13.78 26.77
C THR A 613 -3.32 -14.41 26.84
N TYR A 614 -3.87 -14.78 25.70
CA TYR A 614 -5.23 -15.32 25.58
C TYR A 614 -5.26 -16.82 25.24
N ALA A 615 -4.13 -17.51 25.22
CA ALA A 615 -4.04 -18.91 24.77
C ALA A 615 -4.98 -19.87 25.51
N ALA A 616 -5.19 -19.64 26.81
CA ALA A 616 -6.11 -20.44 27.63
C ALA A 616 -7.59 -20.37 27.19
N ASN A 617 -7.96 -19.37 26.38
CA ASN A 617 -9.35 -19.19 25.92
C ASN A 617 -9.66 -20.00 24.64
N LEU A 618 -8.68 -20.67 24.04
CA LEU A 618 -8.88 -21.42 22.81
C LEU A 618 -9.92 -22.54 22.98
N LYS A 619 -11.02 -22.45 22.25
CA LYS A 619 -12.06 -23.47 22.20
C LYS A 619 -12.17 -24.16 20.83
N GLY A 620 -11.83 -23.43 19.75
CA GLY A 620 -11.96 -23.86 18.37
C GLY A 620 -10.69 -24.50 17.81
N ALA A 621 -10.72 -24.80 16.52
CA ALA A 621 -9.57 -25.34 15.79
C ALA A 621 -8.64 -24.22 15.33
N LEU A 622 -7.35 -24.31 15.62
CA LEU A 622 -6.33 -23.35 15.21
C LEU A 622 -5.24 -24.05 14.39
N MET A 623 -5.02 -23.57 13.17
CA MET A 623 -3.90 -23.97 12.32
C MET A 623 -2.93 -22.79 12.19
N ILE A 624 -1.66 -23.02 12.49
CA ILE A 624 -0.58 -22.05 12.29
C ILE A 624 0.42 -22.66 11.31
N TYR A 625 0.81 -21.91 10.29
CA TYR A 625 1.90 -22.28 9.39
C TYR A 625 2.71 -21.07 8.94
N TYR A 626 3.98 -21.30 8.66
CA TYR A 626 4.93 -20.24 8.27
C TYR A 626 6.09 -20.84 7.48
N GLY A 627 6.83 -19.99 6.78
CA GLY A 627 8.07 -20.37 6.11
C GLY A 627 9.19 -20.58 7.13
N THR A 628 10.04 -21.58 6.93
CA THR A 628 11.17 -21.86 7.84
C THR A 628 12.28 -20.80 7.79
N ALA A 629 12.22 -19.91 6.81
CA ALA A 629 13.11 -18.74 6.67
C ALA A 629 12.28 -17.44 6.62
N ASP A 630 11.14 -17.42 7.33
CA ASP A 630 10.29 -16.23 7.51
C ASP A 630 11.01 -15.26 8.46
N ASP A 631 11.08 -13.99 8.09
CA ASP A 631 11.80 -12.91 8.76
C ASP A 631 10.89 -11.99 9.58
#